data_3e54346030964ebbb3ca48a670904ab4
#
_entry.id   3e54346030964ebbb3ca48a670904ab4
#
_cell.length_a   1.000
_cell.length_b   1.000
_cell.length_c   1.000
_cell.angle_alpha   90.00
_cell.angle_beta   90.00
_cell.angle_gamma   90.00
#
_symmetry.space_group_name_H-M   'P 1'
#
loop_
_entity.id
_entity.type
_entity.pdbx_description
1 polymer ?
#
loop_
_entity_poly.entity_id
_entity_poly.type
_entity_poly.pdbx_seq_one_letter_code
_entity_poly.pdbx_strand_id
1 'polypeptide(L)'
;MDNMAQFERLLERFVHAACTPDPLGFAALFHPNGSYDDGFFGIHRGRDEIASMIERFHEGGREFKWDFLYPLCAGELAYASYQFSYRSKLDPVKDQIICFNGMARFHLRDDLIQDYAEVFDRGMAFAQLQMPAEKISRLLVRYAGDLRLQADTKYHLLKRQQG
;
A
#
# COMPACT_ATOMS: atom_id res chain seq x y z
N MET A 1 0.52 26.50 -8.53
CA MET A 1 0.75 25.99 -7.16
C MET A 1 1.89 24.99 -7.21
N ASP A 2 2.72 24.95 -6.18
CA ASP A 2 3.82 24.01 -6.10
C ASP A 2 3.27 22.58 -5.90
N ASN A 3 3.36 21.73 -6.92
CA ASN A 3 2.87 20.36 -6.90
C ASN A 3 3.50 19.54 -5.74
N MET A 4 4.73 19.89 -5.36
CA MET A 4 5.42 19.23 -4.25
C MET A 4 4.76 19.53 -2.90
N ALA A 5 4.51 20.81 -2.60
CA ALA A 5 3.84 21.21 -1.36
C ALA A 5 2.40 20.67 -1.26
N GLN A 6 1.73 20.49 -2.40
CA GLN A 6 0.40 19.89 -2.46
C GLN A 6 0.44 18.40 -2.17
N PHE A 7 1.44 17.71 -2.73
CA PHE A 7 1.66 16.30 -2.46
C PHE A 7 2.03 16.05 -0.99
N GLU A 8 2.89 16.86 -0.40
CA GLU A 8 3.22 16.76 1.04
C GLU A 8 1.97 16.87 1.93
N ARG A 9 1.09 17.83 1.66
CA ARG A 9 -0.20 17.94 2.38
C ARG A 9 -1.10 16.72 2.17
N LEU A 10 -1.08 16.13 0.98
CA LEU A 10 -1.82 14.90 0.70
C LEU A 10 -1.27 13.73 1.53
N LEU A 11 0.04 13.60 1.65
CA LEU A 11 0.70 12.57 2.48
C LEU A 11 0.33 12.74 3.97
N GLU A 12 0.31 13.96 4.49
CA GLU A 12 -0.11 14.22 5.88
C GLU A 12 -1.56 13.77 6.12
N ARG A 13 -2.47 14.10 5.21
CA ARG A 13 -3.88 13.68 5.29
C ARG A 13 -4.02 12.16 5.15
N PHE A 14 -3.24 11.54 4.27
CA PHE A 14 -3.20 10.09 4.08
C PHE A 14 -2.80 9.39 5.37
N VAL A 15 -1.69 9.79 5.98
CA VAL A 15 -1.21 9.23 7.25
C VAL A 15 -2.23 9.42 8.36
N HIS A 16 -2.78 10.61 8.49
CA HIS A 16 -3.78 10.90 9.51
C HIS A 16 -5.01 9.98 9.37
N ALA A 17 -5.59 9.89 8.19
CA ALA A 17 -6.78 9.09 7.96
C ALA A 17 -6.52 7.57 8.01
N ALA A 18 -5.32 7.10 7.60
CA ALA A 18 -4.95 5.70 7.68
C ALA A 18 -4.66 5.24 9.12
N CYS A 19 -3.99 6.08 9.93
CA CYS A 19 -3.57 5.73 11.29
C CYS A 19 -4.64 6.01 12.35
N THR A 20 -5.66 6.79 12.04
CA THR A 20 -6.88 6.95 12.84
C THR A 20 -8.00 6.12 12.20
N PRO A 21 -9.02 5.65 12.96
CA PRO A 21 -10.13 4.91 12.36
C PRO A 21 -11.10 5.85 11.59
N ASP A 22 -10.62 6.37 10.47
CA ASP A 22 -11.38 7.26 9.57
C ASP A 22 -11.43 6.69 8.13
N PRO A 23 -12.18 5.59 7.90
CA PRO A 23 -12.28 4.94 6.59
C PRO A 23 -12.84 5.87 5.50
N LEU A 24 -13.84 6.68 5.84
CA LEU A 24 -14.46 7.59 4.88
C LEU A 24 -13.55 8.77 4.54
N GLY A 25 -12.86 9.33 5.52
CA GLY A 25 -11.86 10.38 5.30
C GLY A 25 -10.69 9.88 4.46
N PHE A 26 -10.25 8.64 4.67
CA PHE A 26 -9.22 8.01 3.83
C PHE A 26 -9.70 7.82 2.39
N ALA A 27 -10.86 7.22 2.21
CA ALA A 27 -11.44 6.98 0.88
C ALA A 27 -11.69 8.29 0.10
N ALA A 28 -12.01 9.39 0.80
CA ALA A 28 -12.21 10.71 0.18
C ALA A 28 -10.93 11.30 -0.43
N LEU A 29 -9.74 10.81 -0.08
CA LEU A 29 -8.47 11.19 -0.71
C LEU A 29 -8.31 10.62 -2.12
N PHE A 30 -9.12 9.63 -2.47
CA PHE A 30 -9.09 8.97 -3.77
C PHE A 30 -10.14 9.54 -4.72
N HIS A 31 -9.83 9.51 -6.01
CA HIS A 31 -10.82 9.73 -7.05
C HIS A 31 -11.96 8.70 -6.90
N PRO A 32 -13.24 9.03 -7.25
CA PRO A 32 -14.35 8.06 -7.12
C PRO A 32 -14.10 6.70 -7.76
N ASN A 33 -13.33 6.69 -8.87
CA ASN A 33 -12.91 5.48 -9.58
C ASN A 33 -11.45 5.10 -9.29
N GLY A 34 -10.87 5.60 -8.19
CA GLY A 34 -9.50 5.35 -7.83
C GLY A 34 -9.25 3.93 -7.35
N SER A 35 -7.99 3.55 -7.23
CA SER A 35 -7.59 2.23 -6.76
C SER A 35 -6.48 2.28 -5.71
N TYR A 36 -6.50 1.29 -4.83
CA TYR A 36 -5.47 1.05 -3.82
C TYR A 36 -5.00 -0.41 -3.92
N ASP A 37 -3.75 -0.60 -4.30
CA ASP A 37 -3.09 -1.90 -4.26
C ASP A 37 -2.32 -2.03 -2.94
N ASP A 38 -2.85 -2.82 -2.01
CA ASP A 38 -2.27 -2.98 -0.68
C ASP A 38 -1.12 -3.99 -0.61
N GLY A 39 -0.82 -4.65 -1.70
CA GLY A 39 0.22 -5.66 -1.80
C GLY A 39 -0.10 -7.01 -1.15
N PHE A 40 -1.01 -7.11 -0.19
CA PHE A 40 -1.40 -8.36 0.47
C PHE A 40 -2.65 -9.01 -0.16
N PHE A 41 -3.70 -8.22 -0.35
CA PHE A 41 -5.02 -8.68 -0.79
C PHE A 41 -5.36 -8.24 -2.21
N GLY A 42 -4.46 -7.52 -2.86
CA GLY A 42 -4.64 -7.03 -4.22
C GLY A 42 -5.26 -5.64 -4.29
N ILE A 43 -5.95 -5.36 -5.37
CA ILE A 43 -6.43 -4.03 -5.70
C ILE A 43 -7.86 -3.83 -5.19
N HIS A 44 -8.04 -2.77 -4.39
CA HIS A 44 -9.34 -2.25 -3.96
C HIS A 44 -9.76 -1.13 -4.90
N ARG A 45 -10.94 -1.21 -5.49
CA ARG A 45 -11.41 -0.27 -6.51
C ARG A 45 -12.61 0.54 -6.02
N GLY A 46 -12.49 1.86 -6.17
CA GLY A 46 -13.50 2.79 -5.72
C GLY A 46 -13.50 3.01 -4.22
N ARG A 47 -14.15 4.09 -3.81
CA ARG A 47 -14.13 4.56 -2.42
C ARG A 47 -14.70 3.56 -1.42
N ASP A 48 -15.72 2.81 -1.79
CA ASP A 48 -16.36 1.85 -0.87
C ASP A 48 -15.43 0.69 -0.52
N GLU A 49 -14.74 0.11 -1.51
CA GLU A 49 -13.75 -0.95 -1.26
C GLU A 49 -12.54 -0.43 -0.48
N ILE A 50 -12.09 0.79 -0.78
CA ILE A 50 -10.96 1.44 -0.08
C ILE A 50 -11.34 1.72 1.39
N ALA A 51 -12.55 2.22 1.66
CA ALA A 51 -13.03 2.41 3.03
C ALA A 51 -13.09 1.08 3.80
N SER A 52 -13.66 0.04 3.20
CA SER A 52 -13.74 -1.30 3.79
C SER A 52 -12.35 -1.91 4.05
N MET A 53 -11.35 -1.60 3.21
CA MET A 53 -9.97 -2.02 3.44
C MET A 53 -9.41 -1.38 4.73
N ILE A 54 -9.63 -0.09 4.95
CA ILE A 54 -9.19 0.60 6.17
C ILE A 54 -9.88 0.06 7.42
N GLU A 55 -11.16 -0.30 7.34
CA GLU A 55 -11.86 -0.96 8.45
C GLU A 55 -11.17 -2.26 8.84
N ARG A 56 -10.89 -3.14 7.88
CA ARG A 56 -10.16 -4.41 8.11
C ARG A 56 -8.74 -4.20 8.64
N PHE A 57 -8.07 -3.16 8.19
CA PHE A 57 -6.75 -2.77 8.67
C PHE A 57 -6.76 -2.52 10.19
N HIS A 58 -7.77 -1.83 10.71
CA HIS A 58 -7.94 -1.56 12.13
C HIS A 58 -8.47 -2.75 12.96
N GLU A 59 -9.00 -3.78 12.31
CA GLU A 59 -9.37 -5.03 13.00
C GLU A 59 -8.13 -5.83 13.44
N GLY A 60 -7.10 -5.87 12.61
CA GLY A 60 -5.88 -6.64 12.84
C GLY A 60 -4.81 -5.96 13.69
N GLY A 61 -4.90 -4.65 13.88
CA GLY A 61 -3.86 -3.88 14.53
C GLY A 61 -4.37 -2.65 15.29
N ARG A 62 -3.44 -2.02 16.00
CA ARG A 62 -3.63 -0.76 16.73
C ARG A 62 -2.30 0.00 16.80
N GLU A 63 -2.36 1.26 17.24
CA GLU A 63 -1.16 2.11 17.38
C GLU A 63 -0.37 2.20 16.07
N PHE A 64 -1.05 2.43 14.97
CA PHE A 64 -0.44 2.57 13.67
C PHE A 64 0.45 3.80 13.60
N LYS A 65 1.64 3.64 13.00
CA LYS A 65 2.56 4.74 12.65
C LYS A 65 2.99 4.56 11.20
N TRP A 66 2.91 5.63 10.46
CA TRP A 66 3.29 5.68 9.06
C TRP A 66 4.06 6.97 8.79
N ASP A 67 5.31 6.85 8.44
CA ASP A 67 6.16 7.98 8.13
C ASP A 67 6.55 7.92 6.65
N PHE A 68 6.08 8.88 5.86
CA PHE A 68 6.58 9.06 4.50
C PHE A 68 7.88 9.87 4.52
N LEU A 69 8.85 9.43 3.73
CA LEU A 69 10.19 9.98 3.63
C LEU A 69 10.54 10.24 2.17
N TYR A 70 11.32 11.30 1.94
CA TYR A 70 11.85 11.62 0.61
C TYR A 70 10.78 11.70 -0.48
N PRO A 71 9.70 12.48 -0.26
CA PRO A 71 8.66 12.62 -1.25
C PRO A 71 9.19 13.30 -2.53
N LEU A 72 8.69 12.85 -3.68
CA LEU A 72 8.99 13.42 -4.98
C LEU A 72 7.71 13.45 -5.81
N CYS A 73 7.38 14.59 -6.40
CA CYS A 73 6.23 14.75 -7.27
C CYS A 73 6.64 15.40 -8.60
N ALA A 74 6.26 14.76 -9.71
CA ALA A 74 6.52 15.24 -11.06
C ALA A 74 5.22 15.13 -11.89
N GLY A 75 4.49 16.23 -11.98
CA GLY A 75 3.18 16.25 -12.63
C GLY A 75 2.18 15.38 -11.89
N GLU A 76 1.60 14.41 -12.59
CA GLU A 76 0.61 13.47 -12.02
C GLU A 76 1.24 12.26 -11.32
N LEU A 77 2.55 12.08 -11.40
CA LEU A 77 3.26 10.97 -10.76
C LEU A 77 4.00 11.45 -9.52
N ALA A 78 3.80 10.74 -8.42
CA ALA A 78 4.50 11.01 -7.17
C ALA A 78 4.95 9.70 -6.50
N TYR A 79 6.04 9.81 -5.75
CA TYR A 79 6.67 8.70 -5.03
C TYR A 79 7.10 9.13 -3.64
N ALA A 80 7.05 8.23 -2.70
CA ALA A 80 7.66 8.41 -1.39
C ALA A 80 8.11 7.06 -0.82
N SER A 81 9.25 7.03 -0.16
CA SER A 81 9.60 5.91 0.71
C SER A 81 8.78 6.00 1.99
N TYR A 82 8.59 4.90 2.70
CA TYR A 82 7.90 4.93 3.97
C TYR A 82 8.48 3.94 5.00
N GLN A 83 8.26 4.27 6.26
CA GLN A 83 8.37 3.38 7.41
C GLN A 83 6.97 3.16 7.96
N PHE A 84 6.63 1.92 8.27
CA PHE A 84 5.33 1.57 8.79
C PHE A 84 5.46 0.62 9.96
N SER A 85 4.66 0.82 10.99
CA SER A 85 4.57 -0.10 12.12
C SER A 85 3.20 -0.07 12.75
N TYR A 86 2.85 -1.17 13.40
CA TYR A 86 1.62 -1.28 14.20
C TYR A 86 1.79 -2.33 15.28
N ARG A 87 0.94 -2.28 16.29
CA ARG A 87 0.85 -3.31 17.32
C ARG A 87 -0.23 -4.31 16.91
N SER A 88 0.16 -5.59 16.80
CA SER A 88 -0.78 -6.65 16.41
C SER A 88 -1.85 -6.90 17.47
N LYS A 89 -3.08 -7.12 17.03
CA LYS A 89 -4.20 -7.61 17.86
C LYS A 89 -4.37 -9.13 17.77
N LEU A 90 -3.65 -9.79 16.85
CA LEU A 90 -3.87 -11.18 16.46
C LEU A 90 -2.82 -12.12 17.05
N ASP A 91 -3.25 -13.30 17.49
CA ASP A 91 -2.35 -14.38 17.87
C ASP A 91 -1.63 -14.95 16.62
N PRO A 92 -0.42 -15.48 16.80
CA PRO A 92 0.37 -15.65 18.03
C PRO A 92 1.20 -14.43 18.44
N VAL A 93 1.13 -13.32 17.70
CA VAL A 93 1.96 -12.13 17.89
C VAL A 93 1.19 -10.95 18.50
N LYS A 94 0.14 -11.25 19.26
CA LYS A 94 -0.65 -10.23 19.94
C LYS A 94 0.25 -9.33 20.79
N ASP A 95 0.01 -8.02 20.68
CA ASP A 95 0.76 -6.95 21.36
C ASP A 95 2.23 -6.76 20.94
N GLN A 96 2.72 -7.56 19.98
CA GLN A 96 4.03 -7.32 19.37
C GLN A 96 3.96 -6.22 18.30
N ILE A 97 5.06 -5.50 18.13
CA ILE A 97 5.20 -4.49 17.07
C ILE A 97 5.64 -5.20 15.80
N ILE A 98 4.85 -5.01 14.75
CA ILE A 98 5.19 -5.43 13.38
C ILE A 98 5.65 -4.18 12.64
N CYS A 99 6.77 -4.25 11.95
CA CYS A 99 7.28 -3.12 11.19
C CYS A 99 7.85 -3.56 9.84
N PHE A 100 7.68 -2.73 8.84
CA PHE A 100 8.31 -2.87 7.54
C PHE A 100 8.43 -1.51 6.85
N ASN A 101 9.22 -1.47 5.80
CA ASN A 101 9.38 -0.29 4.96
C ASN A 101 9.11 -0.62 3.50
N GLY A 102 8.89 0.41 2.73
CA GLY A 102 8.62 0.23 1.32
C GLY A 102 8.71 1.52 0.54
N MET A 103 8.25 1.45 -0.69
CA MET A 103 8.11 2.60 -1.58
C MET A 103 6.70 2.64 -2.14
N ALA A 104 6.08 3.80 -2.05
CA ALA A 104 4.74 4.06 -2.56
C ALA A 104 4.81 4.87 -3.86
N ARG A 105 3.95 4.52 -4.81
CA ARG A 105 3.70 5.25 -6.04
C ARG A 105 2.27 5.77 -6.02
N PHE A 106 2.12 7.05 -6.35
CA PHE A 106 0.84 7.74 -6.47
C PHE A 106 0.68 8.22 -7.92
N HIS A 107 -0.42 7.90 -8.55
CA HIS A 107 -0.89 8.58 -9.73
C HIS A 107 -1.97 9.56 -9.28
N LEU A 108 -1.75 10.85 -9.48
CA LEU A 108 -2.64 11.92 -9.03
C LEU A 108 -3.48 12.42 -10.19
N ARG A 109 -4.72 12.78 -9.90
CA ARG A 109 -5.64 13.40 -10.83
C ARG A 109 -6.58 14.34 -10.07
N ASP A 110 -6.68 15.59 -10.53
CA ASP A 110 -7.56 16.59 -9.91
C ASP A 110 -7.37 16.70 -8.38
N ASP A 111 -6.10 16.71 -7.95
CA ASP A 111 -5.69 16.78 -6.53
C ASP A 111 -6.09 15.56 -5.67
N LEU A 112 -6.56 14.50 -6.29
CA LEU A 112 -6.92 13.23 -5.66
C LEU A 112 -6.00 12.10 -6.13
N ILE A 113 -5.97 11.02 -5.37
CA ILE A 113 -5.25 9.81 -5.75
C ILE A 113 -6.10 9.04 -6.75
N GLN A 114 -5.62 8.89 -7.98
CA GLN A 114 -6.23 8.00 -8.97
C GLN A 114 -5.83 6.56 -8.72
N ASP A 115 -4.54 6.30 -8.57
CA ASP A 115 -4.03 4.97 -8.27
C ASP A 115 -2.90 5.05 -7.26
N TYR A 116 -2.97 4.19 -6.24
CA TYR A 116 -1.92 3.97 -5.26
C TYR A 116 -1.42 2.53 -5.39
N ALA A 117 -0.11 2.38 -5.38
CA ALA A 117 0.55 1.08 -5.30
C ALA A 117 1.81 1.18 -4.43
N GLU A 118 2.17 0.09 -3.79
CA GLU A 118 3.35 0.03 -2.95
C GLU A 118 4.15 -1.26 -3.18
N VAL A 119 5.44 -1.18 -2.92
CA VAL A 119 6.36 -2.33 -2.93
C VAL A 119 7.06 -2.39 -1.60
N PHE A 120 6.96 -3.54 -0.94
CA PHE A 120 7.65 -3.86 0.30
C PHE A 120 7.92 -5.36 0.39
N ASP A 121 8.80 -5.77 1.30
CA ASP A 121 9.08 -7.19 1.52
C ASP A 121 7.94 -7.85 2.31
N ARG A 122 7.01 -8.46 1.58
CA ARG A 122 5.87 -9.20 2.16
C ARG A 122 6.31 -10.44 2.94
N GLY A 123 7.39 -11.09 2.52
CA GLY A 123 7.94 -12.25 3.21
C GLY A 123 8.43 -11.90 4.61
N MET A 124 9.15 -10.78 4.74
CA MET A 124 9.59 -10.26 6.04
C MET A 124 8.41 -9.91 6.95
N ALA A 125 7.37 -9.28 6.41
CA ALA A 125 6.16 -8.97 7.17
C ALA A 125 5.47 -10.25 7.69
N PHE A 126 5.32 -11.27 6.84
CA PHE A 126 4.73 -12.56 7.23
C PHE A 126 5.58 -13.32 8.26
N ALA A 127 6.92 -13.23 8.17
CA ALA A 127 7.81 -13.85 9.13
C ALA A 127 7.65 -13.23 10.53
N GLN A 128 7.51 -11.89 10.63
CA GLN A 128 7.23 -11.22 11.90
C GLN A 128 5.88 -11.66 12.49
N LEU A 129 4.88 -11.96 11.65
CA LEU A 129 3.59 -12.51 12.06
C LEU A 129 3.65 -14.00 12.46
N GLN A 130 4.85 -14.59 12.47
CA GLN A 130 5.09 -16.01 12.77
C GLN A 130 4.27 -16.95 11.88
N MET A 131 4.00 -16.54 10.65
CA MET A 131 3.32 -17.39 9.69
C MET A 131 4.20 -18.59 9.34
N PRO A 132 3.64 -19.83 9.24
CA PRO A 132 4.41 -21.00 8.85
C PRO A 132 5.17 -20.82 7.52
N ALA A 133 6.44 -21.24 7.47
CA ALA A 133 7.30 -21.03 6.30
C ALA A 133 6.68 -21.56 4.99
N GLU A 134 6.02 -22.70 5.03
CA GLU A 134 5.33 -23.29 3.86
C GLU A 134 4.18 -22.40 3.37
N LYS A 135 3.46 -21.75 4.28
CA LYS A 135 2.38 -20.81 3.92
C LYS A 135 2.96 -19.55 3.31
N ILE A 136 4.06 -19.01 3.86
CA ILE A 136 4.78 -17.87 3.28
C ILE A 136 5.21 -18.21 1.85
N SER A 137 5.88 -19.35 1.66
CA SER A 137 6.34 -19.80 0.33
C SER A 137 5.18 -19.85 -0.68
N ARG A 138 4.04 -20.47 -0.31
CA ARG A 138 2.86 -20.54 -1.20
C ARG A 138 2.31 -19.16 -1.57
N LEU A 139 2.27 -18.24 -0.61
CA LEU A 139 1.81 -16.87 -0.86
C LEU A 139 2.74 -16.12 -1.82
N LEU A 140 4.06 -16.24 -1.63
CA LEU A 140 5.04 -15.57 -2.48
C LEU A 140 5.04 -16.15 -3.91
N VAL A 141 4.85 -17.46 -4.07
CA VAL A 141 4.67 -18.09 -5.40
C VAL A 141 3.41 -17.56 -6.09
N ARG A 142 2.30 -17.42 -5.35
CA ARG A 142 1.08 -16.82 -5.90
C ARG A 142 1.33 -15.36 -6.35
N TYR A 143 1.98 -14.53 -5.53
CA TYR A 143 2.30 -13.16 -5.89
C TYR A 143 3.22 -13.07 -7.12
N ALA A 144 4.17 -14.01 -7.27
CA ALA A 144 4.98 -14.10 -8.48
C ALA A 144 4.13 -14.42 -9.73
N GLY A 145 3.10 -15.25 -9.58
CA GLY A 145 2.09 -15.51 -10.62
C GLY A 145 1.31 -14.25 -10.97
N ASP A 146 0.79 -13.55 -9.96
CA ASP A 146 0.02 -12.30 -10.14
C ASP A 146 0.87 -11.21 -10.82
N LEU A 147 2.16 -11.08 -10.45
CA LEU A 147 3.10 -10.18 -11.10
C LEU A 147 3.18 -10.44 -12.61
N ARG A 148 3.24 -11.70 -13.02
CA ARG A 148 3.33 -12.09 -14.45
C ARG A 148 2.07 -11.73 -15.24
N LEU A 149 0.94 -11.53 -14.58
CA LEU A 149 -0.31 -11.13 -15.22
C LEU A 149 -0.43 -9.61 -15.41
N GLN A 150 0.39 -8.81 -14.75
CA GLN A 150 0.40 -7.35 -14.92
C GLN A 150 0.85 -6.97 -16.33
N ALA A 151 0.24 -5.92 -16.89
CA ALA A 151 0.48 -5.48 -18.27
C ALA A 151 1.96 -5.14 -18.53
N ASP A 152 2.57 -4.39 -17.62
CA ASP A 152 3.98 -3.98 -17.75
C ASP A 152 4.94 -5.18 -17.70
N THR A 153 4.65 -6.15 -16.84
CA THR A 153 5.45 -7.39 -16.75
C THR A 153 5.29 -8.25 -18.01
N LYS A 154 4.07 -8.39 -18.51
CA LYS A 154 3.83 -9.08 -19.80
C LYS A 154 4.61 -8.43 -20.92
N TYR A 155 4.54 -7.10 -21.04
CA TYR A 155 5.28 -6.36 -22.05
C TYR A 155 6.80 -6.53 -21.91
N HIS A 156 7.32 -6.46 -20.67
CA HIS A 156 8.72 -6.71 -20.39
C HIS A 156 9.16 -8.13 -20.81
N LEU A 157 8.37 -9.16 -20.48
CA LEU A 157 8.70 -10.55 -20.82
C LEU A 157 8.63 -10.82 -22.33
N LEU A 158 7.70 -10.18 -23.06
CA LEU A 158 7.63 -10.29 -24.52
C LEU A 158 8.92 -9.79 -25.22
N LYS A 159 9.52 -8.71 -24.70
CA LYS A 159 10.79 -8.19 -25.23
C LYS A 159 11.95 -9.19 -25.11
N ARG A 160 11.95 -10.05 -24.11
CA ARG A 160 12.99 -11.09 -23.94
C ARG A 160 12.93 -12.20 -25.00
N GLN A 161 11.79 -12.36 -25.69
CA GLN A 161 11.61 -13.38 -26.74
C GLN A 161 12.06 -12.88 -28.11
N GLN A 162 12.34 -11.57 -28.23
CA GLN A 162 12.72 -10.91 -29.50
C GLN A 162 14.23 -10.63 -29.60
N GLY A 163 15.01 -10.94 -28.60
CA GLY A 163 16.48 -10.85 -28.53
C GLY A 163 17.12 -12.21 -28.31
#